data_0f13ff5335359339f16c4ede131fd503
#
_entry.id   0f13ff5335359339f16c4ede131fd503
#
_cell.length_a   1.000
_cell.length_b   1.000
_cell.length_c   1.000
_cell.angle_alpha   90.00
_cell.angle_beta   90.00
_cell.angle_gamma   90.00
#
_symmetry.space_group_name_H-M   'P 1'
#
loop_
_entity.id
_entity.type
_entity.pdbx_description
1 polymer ?
#
loop_
_entity_poly.entity_id
_entity_poly.type
_entity_poly.pdbx_seq_one_letter_code
_entity_poly.pdbx_strand_id
1 'polypeptide(L)'
;MNFEKTLAIDIGGTFIKFGVVEESGEISEHYKIPTLKFDSAKQFYDYVCDNIHDLKGIKRIGVSAPGLIDREFNVRSSAAPSLAAIYNTNISKEMEKRTQIYTTALNDGKAAGLCEVNLGKGKGTNLSAYLIIGTGGGGCICLGNKILGGADNFAGEFHFMAYPSDDEVVKVGRTIGMMGLVNSYNENVDETERATLGEEITRKALQGDETAKRVVDQWIHKIAIQCLNLIVVLNPDILCIGGGISEEGWFIEQVKEEYACISYEHFNRNTPFLTTVIDRCQYRNDANLLGAAIKANE
;
A
#
# COMPACT_ATOMS: atom_id res chain seq x y z
N MET A 1 -0.34 19.72 -12.02
CA MET A 1 0.29 18.65 -12.80
C MET A 1 -0.44 18.60 -14.13
N ASN A 2 0.26 18.53 -15.25
CA ASN A 2 -0.39 18.34 -16.55
C ASN A 2 -0.26 16.85 -16.89
N PHE A 3 -1.38 16.15 -16.96
CA PHE A 3 -1.40 14.75 -17.39
C PHE A 3 -1.42 14.71 -18.93
N GLU A 4 -0.71 13.75 -19.50
CA GLU A 4 -1.05 13.21 -20.80
C GLU A 4 -2.09 12.10 -20.58
N LYS A 5 -2.99 11.85 -21.53
CA LYS A 5 -3.98 10.77 -21.43
C LYS A 5 -3.26 9.43 -21.19
N THR A 6 -3.46 8.85 -20.01
CA THR A 6 -2.67 7.73 -19.48
C THR A 6 -3.57 6.54 -19.16
N LEU A 7 -3.19 5.36 -19.64
CA LEU A 7 -3.76 4.11 -19.13
C LEU A 7 -3.03 3.72 -17.85
N ALA A 8 -3.75 3.69 -16.75
CA ALA A 8 -3.27 3.21 -15.46
C ALA A 8 -3.72 1.75 -15.24
N ILE A 9 -2.81 0.90 -14.78
CA ILE A 9 -3.06 -0.51 -14.51
C ILE A 9 -2.61 -0.80 -13.08
N ASP A 10 -3.50 -1.37 -12.24
CA ASP A 10 -3.18 -1.81 -10.89
C ASP A 10 -3.27 -3.34 -10.83
N ILE A 11 -2.11 -3.99 -10.82
CA ILE A 11 -1.98 -5.45 -10.76
C ILE A 11 -2.10 -5.88 -9.30
N GLY A 12 -3.26 -6.40 -8.92
CA GLY A 12 -3.48 -6.98 -7.59
C GLY A 12 -3.48 -8.51 -7.58
N GLY A 13 -3.42 -9.11 -6.40
CA GLY A 13 -3.42 -10.57 -6.25
C GLY A 13 -4.73 -11.26 -6.65
N THR A 14 -5.86 -10.55 -6.62
CA THR A 14 -7.20 -11.06 -6.92
C THR A 14 -7.79 -10.45 -8.19
N PHE A 15 -7.57 -9.18 -8.42
CA PHE A 15 -8.04 -8.44 -9.59
C PHE A 15 -6.93 -7.58 -10.16
N ILE A 16 -6.95 -7.42 -11.47
CA ILE A 16 -6.20 -6.39 -12.20
C ILE A 16 -7.21 -5.30 -12.55
N LYS A 17 -6.95 -4.08 -12.12
CA LYS A 17 -7.78 -2.92 -12.39
C LYS A 17 -7.16 -2.08 -13.50
N PHE A 18 -8.00 -1.48 -14.31
CA PHE A 18 -7.63 -0.55 -15.37
C PHE A 18 -8.37 0.76 -15.18
N GLY A 19 -7.70 1.86 -15.47
CA GLY A 19 -8.30 3.19 -15.44
C GLY A 19 -7.69 4.08 -16.51
N VAL A 20 -8.50 4.81 -17.25
CA VAL A 20 -8.02 5.84 -18.17
C VAL A 20 -8.03 7.17 -17.43
N VAL A 21 -6.83 7.72 -17.20
CA VAL A 21 -6.66 9.04 -16.56
C VAL A 21 -6.54 10.09 -17.65
N GLU A 22 -7.49 11.01 -17.69
CA GLU A 22 -7.55 12.10 -18.65
C GLU A 22 -6.57 13.23 -18.30
N GLU A 23 -6.39 14.19 -19.20
CA GLU A 23 -5.53 15.36 -19.00
C GLU A 23 -5.96 16.20 -17.80
N SER A 24 -7.24 16.14 -17.40
CA SER A 24 -7.76 16.75 -16.17
C SER A 24 -7.26 16.09 -14.88
N GLY A 25 -6.74 14.85 -14.96
CA GLY A 25 -6.39 14.02 -13.81
C GLY A 25 -7.56 13.18 -13.29
N GLU A 26 -8.72 13.22 -13.95
CA GLU A 26 -9.89 12.39 -13.61
C GLU A 26 -9.82 11.03 -14.31
N ILE A 27 -10.36 9.99 -13.66
CA ILE A 27 -10.49 8.66 -14.27
C ILE A 27 -11.80 8.62 -15.04
N SER A 28 -11.71 8.54 -16.38
CA SER A 28 -12.87 8.52 -17.28
C SER A 28 -13.41 7.11 -17.56
N GLU A 29 -12.57 6.10 -17.44
CA GLU A 29 -12.94 4.69 -17.61
C GLU A 29 -12.32 3.88 -16.46
N HIS A 30 -13.10 2.98 -15.86
CA HIS A 30 -12.66 2.13 -14.78
C HIS A 30 -13.29 0.74 -14.89
N TYR A 31 -12.46 -0.29 -15.01
CA TYR A 31 -12.90 -1.68 -15.03
C TYR A 31 -11.85 -2.60 -14.38
N LYS A 32 -12.22 -3.85 -14.17
CA LYS A 32 -11.33 -4.86 -13.58
C LYS A 32 -11.56 -6.23 -14.19
N ILE A 33 -10.50 -7.04 -14.19
CA ILE A 33 -10.53 -8.44 -14.58
C ILE A 33 -9.97 -9.29 -13.44
N PRO A 34 -10.29 -10.59 -13.33
CA PRO A 34 -9.68 -11.47 -12.32
C PRO A 34 -8.19 -11.65 -12.59
N THR A 35 -7.39 -11.74 -11.54
CA THR A 35 -5.99 -12.13 -11.65
C THR A 35 -5.91 -13.64 -11.74
N LEU A 36 -5.55 -14.15 -12.89
CA LEU A 36 -5.37 -15.58 -13.13
C LEU A 36 -3.91 -15.98 -12.84
N LYS A 37 -3.71 -17.24 -12.48
CA LYS A 37 -2.38 -17.82 -12.35
C LYS A 37 -1.88 -18.31 -13.72
N PHE A 38 -0.65 -17.94 -14.05
CA PHE A 38 0.00 -18.31 -15.31
C PHE A 38 1.33 -19.00 -15.04
N ASP A 39 1.74 -19.90 -15.93
CA ASP A 39 3.00 -20.62 -15.85
C ASP A 39 4.19 -19.82 -16.42
N SER A 40 3.91 -18.76 -17.16
CA SER A 40 4.94 -17.91 -17.76
C SER A 40 4.57 -16.42 -17.77
N ALA A 41 5.60 -15.59 -17.71
CA ALA A 41 5.46 -14.13 -17.84
C ALA A 41 4.79 -13.76 -19.17
N LYS A 42 5.13 -14.45 -20.27
CA LYS A 42 4.54 -14.18 -21.58
C LYS A 42 3.03 -14.29 -21.53
N GLN A 43 2.49 -15.39 -21.00
CA GLN A 43 1.05 -15.60 -20.87
C GLN A 43 0.38 -14.54 -19.98
N PHE A 44 1.03 -14.17 -18.87
CA PHE A 44 0.51 -13.13 -18.00
C PHE A 44 0.39 -11.78 -18.71
N TYR A 45 1.47 -11.32 -19.35
CA TYR A 45 1.46 -10.01 -20.03
C TYR A 45 0.59 -10.02 -21.29
N ASP A 46 0.48 -11.13 -22.01
CA ASP A 46 -0.47 -11.28 -23.10
C ASP A 46 -1.90 -11.11 -22.55
N TYR A 47 -2.25 -11.81 -21.47
CA TYR A 47 -3.56 -11.68 -20.82
C TYR A 47 -3.87 -10.25 -20.37
N VAL A 48 -2.92 -9.56 -19.76
CA VAL A 48 -3.11 -8.15 -19.35
C VAL A 48 -3.39 -7.27 -20.59
N CYS A 49 -2.58 -7.41 -21.64
CA CYS A 49 -2.69 -6.57 -22.83
C CYS A 49 -3.93 -6.90 -23.67
N ASP A 50 -4.30 -8.17 -23.78
CA ASP A 50 -5.51 -8.61 -24.53
C ASP A 50 -6.82 -8.10 -23.88
N ASN A 51 -6.77 -7.73 -22.61
CA ASN A 51 -7.90 -7.15 -21.88
C ASN A 51 -7.89 -5.62 -21.81
N ILE A 52 -7.00 -4.94 -22.50
CA ILE A 52 -7.06 -3.49 -22.66
C ILE A 52 -8.15 -3.17 -23.69
N HIS A 53 -9.16 -2.40 -23.30
CA HIS A 53 -10.33 -2.11 -24.14
C HIS A 53 -9.95 -1.27 -25.37
N ASP A 54 -9.20 -0.19 -25.17
CA ASP A 54 -8.78 0.69 -26.26
C ASP A 54 -7.47 1.42 -25.90
N LEU A 55 -6.59 1.57 -26.86
CA LEU A 55 -5.35 2.35 -26.74
C LEU A 55 -5.40 3.68 -27.51
N LYS A 56 -6.54 4.00 -28.12
CA LYS A 56 -6.70 5.21 -28.92
C LYS A 56 -6.53 6.47 -28.08
N GLY A 57 -5.54 7.26 -28.47
CA GLY A 57 -5.24 8.51 -27.75
C GLY A 57 -4.43 8.33 -26.47
N ILE A 58 -4.20 7.12 -26.01
CA ILE A 58 -3.31 6.85 -24.87
C ILE A 58 -1.88 7.22 -25.25
N LYS A 59 -1.22 8.03 -24.41
CA LYS A 59 0.14 8.51 -24.61
C LYS A 59 1.15 7.78 -23.73
N ARG A 60 0.69 7.32 -22.56
CA ARG A 60 1.53 6.69 -21.54
C ARG A 60 0.78 5.56 -20.86
N ILE A 61 1.54 4.61 -20.32
CA ILE A 61 1.01 3.55 -19.46
C ILE A 61 1.73 3.63 -18.11
N GLY A 62 0.97 3.67 -17.01
CA GLY A 62 1.48 3.54 -15.66
C GLY A 62 1.01 2.24 -15.04
N VAL A 63 1.93 1.45 -14.45
CA VAL A 63 1.60 0.16 -13.83
C VAL A 63 1.94 0.20 -12.35
N SER A 64 0.94 -0.03 -11.50
CA SER A 64 1.10 -0.38 -10.08
C SER A 64 1.12 -1.90 -9.97
N ALA A 65 2.06 -2.46 -9.23
CA ALA A 65 2.14 -3.89 -9.00
C ALA A 65 2.71 -4.21 -7.61
N PRO A 66 2.32 -5.34 -6.99
CA PRO A 66 2.85 -5.72 -5.69
C PRO A 66 4.28 -6.26 -5.81
N GLY A 67 5.01 -6.20 -4.71
CA GLY A 67 6.39 -6.63 -4.59
C GLY A 67 7.42 -5.52 -4.81
N LEU A 68 8.70 -5.87 -4.71
CA LEU A 68 9.78 -4.92 -4.90
C LEU A 68 9.97 -4.64 -6.39
N ILE A 69 9.87 -3.39 -6.78
CA ILE A 69 10.12 -2.92 -8.15
C ILE A 69 11.27 -1.91 -8.09
N ASP A 70 12.35 -2.21 -8.83
CA ASP A 70 13.51 -1.35 -8.85
C ASP A 70 13.31 -0.10 -9.75
N ARG A 71 14.34 0.75 -9.83
CA ARG A 71 14.29 1.99 -10.62
C ARG A 71 14.17 1.75 -12.12
N GLU A 72 14.55 0.56 -12.57
CA GLU A 72 14.51 0.14 -13.97
C GLU A 72 13.24 -0.67 -14.29
N PHE A 73 12.28 -0.70 -13.34
CA PHE A 73 11.00 -1.40 -13.45
C PHE A 73 11.09 -2.93 -13.46
N ASN A 74 12.17 -3.51 -12.93
CA ASN A 74 12.27 -4.96 -12.76
C ASN A 74 11.59 -5.39 -11.46
N VAL A 75 10.86 -6.50 -11.52
CA VAL A 75 10.22 -7.15 -10.37
C VAL A 75 11.25 -7.99 -9.62
N ARG A 76 11.62 -7.57 -8.42
CA ARG A 76 12.68 -8.18 -7.60
C ARG A 76 12.19 -9.10 -6.49
N SER A 77 10.89 -9.18 -6.26
CA SER A 77 10.31 -10.12 -5.31
C SER A 77 8.97 -10.68 -5.78
N SER A 78 8.64 -11.88 -5.38
CA SER A 78 7.30 -12.44 -5.54
C SER A 78 6.43 -12.01 -4.36
N ALA A 79 5.30 -11.37 -4.63
CA ALA A 79 4.39 -10.88 -3.60
C ALA A 79 3.17 -11.78 -3.38
N ALA A 80 2.73 -12.50 -4.41
CA ALA A 80 1.59 -13.40 -4.34
C ALA A 80 1.80 -14.61 -5.26
N PRO A 81 1.27 -15.80 -4.88
CA PRO A 81 1.39 -17.00 -5.72
C PRO A 81 0.79 -16.84 -7.13
N SER A 82 -0.30 -16.07 -7.27
CA SER A 82 -0.92 -15.76 -8.57
C SER A 82 -0.04 -14.91 -9.48
N LEU A 83 0.92 -14.19 -8.91
CA LEU A 83 1.82 -13.27 -9.61
C LEU A 83 3.28 -13.79 -9.69
N ALA A 84 3.51 -15.06 -9.36
CA ALA A 84 4.85 -15.64 -9.43
C ALA A 84 5.46 -15.54 -10.85
N ALA A 85 4.63 -15.57 -11.88
CA ALA A 85 5.06 -15.50 -13.28
C ALA A 85 5.77 -14.19 -13.65
N ILE A 86 5.50 -13.08 -12.95
CA ILE A 86 6.14 -11.78 -13.25
C ILE A 86 7.49 -11.57 -12.53
N TYR A 87 7.86 -12.47 -11.63
CA TYR A 87 9.15 -12.38 -10.93
C TYR A 87 10.34 -12.40 -11.90
N ASN A 88 11.33 -11.55 -11.67
CA ASN A 88 12.49 -11.33 -12.54
C ASN A 88 12.15 -10.81 -13.96
N THR A 89 10.97 -10.26 -14.18
CA THR A 89 10.62 -9.58 -15.43
C THR A 89 10.79 -8.07 -15.30
N ASN A 90 10.83 -7.39 -16.44
CA ASN A 90 10.77 -5.92 -16.53
C ASN A 90 9.39 -5.53 -17.04
N ILE A 91 8.56 -4.95 -16.17
CA ILE A 91 7.16 -4.62 -16.51
C ILE A 91 7.10 -3.65 -17.70
N SER A 92 7.91 -2.60 -17.67
CA SER A 92 7.95 -1.60 -18.75
C SER A 92 8.20 -2.25 -20.10
N LYS A 93 9.30 -3.01 -20.22
CA LYS A 93 9.69 -3.68 -21.48
C LYS A 93 8.63 -4.67 -21.98
N GLU A 94 8.02 -5.42 -21.06
CA GLU A 94 6.98 -6.40 -21.43
C GLU A 94 5.71 -5.73 -21.94
N MET A 95 5.32 -4.60 -21.33
CA MET A 95 4.17 -3.81 -21.77
C MET A 95 4.47 -3.07 -23.09
N GLU A 96 5.60 -2.38 -23.17
CA GLU A 96 6.01 -1.64 -24.38
C GLU A 96 6.14 -2.53 -25.63
N LYS A 97 6.64 -3.76 -25.45
CA LYS A 97 6.72 -4.74 -26.54
C LYS A 97 5.37 -5.06 -27.16
N ARG A 98 4.29 -5.00 -26.38
CA ARG A 98 2.93 -5.36 -26.81
C ARG A 98 2.11 -4.16 -27.27
N THR A 99 2.26 -3.04 -26.56
CA THR A 99 1.43 -1.86 -26.75
C THR A 99 2.08 -0.78 -27.62
N GLN A 100 3.41 -0.81 -27.74
CA GLN A 100 4.24 0.24 -28.36
C GLN A 100 4.10 1.61 -27.68
N ILE A 101 3.65 1.64 -26.41
CA ILE A 101 3.46 2.87 -25.62
C ILE A 101 4.44 2.87 -24.46
N TYR A 102 5.11 4.00 -24.22
CA TYR A 102 6.01 4.19 -23.09
C TYR A 102 5.32 3.82 -21.77
N THR A 103 5.96 2.95 -21.01
CA THR A 103 5.38 2.37 -19.78
C THR A 103 6.33 2.57 -18.59
N THR A 104 5.78 2.98 -17.46
CA THR A 104 6.47 2.98 -16.17
C THR A 104 5.80 2.01 -15.20
N ALA A 105 6.55 1.59 -14.18
CA ALA A 105 6.01 0.73 -13.14
C ALA A 105 6.51 1.14 -11.75
N LEU A 106 5.69 0.88 -10.74
CA LEU A 106 6.07 1.08 -9.34
C LEU A 106 5.32 0.11 -8.42
N ASN A 107 5.84 -0.03 -7.20
CA ASN A 107 5.18 -0.81 -6.16
C ASN A 107 3.84 -0.16 -5.76
N ASP A 108 2.85 -0.99 -5.37
CA ASP A 108 1.50 -0.57 -5.00
C ASP A 108 1.47 0.42 -3.82
N GLY A 109 2.25 0.18 -2.76
CA GLY A 109 2.37 1.12 -1.64
C GLY A 109 3.00 2.47 -2.07
N LYS A 110 3.95 2.43 -3.00
CA LYS A 110 4.55 3.63 -3.59
C LYS A 110 3.57 4.37 -4.51
N ALA A 111 2.74 3.64 -5.26
CA ALA A 111 1.69 4.25 -6.06
C ALA A 111 0.69 5.00 -5.17
N ALA A 112 0.21 4.36 -4.10
CA ALA A 112 -0.68 5.00 -3.15
C ALA A 112 -0.05 6.26 -2.53
N GLY A 113 1.22 6.20 -2.08
CA GLY A 113 1.92 7.35 -1.52
C GLY A 113 2.14 8.47 -2.52
N LEU A 114 2.47 8.15 -3.78
CA LEU A 114 2.66 9.13 -4.84
C LEU A 114 1.34 9.86 -5.21
N CYS A 115 0.21 9.13 -5.17
CA CYS A 115 -1.11 9.72 -5.31
C CYS A 115 -1.37 10.71 -4.16
N GLU A 116 -1.17 10.28 -2.90
CA GLU A 116 -1.47 11.10 -1.72
C GLU A 116 -0.60 12.35 -1.62
N VAL A 117 0.67 12.30 -1.98
CA VAL A 117 1.55 13.47 -1.92
C VAL A 117 1.25 14.48 -3.04
N ASN A 118 0.70 14.04 -4.16
CA ASN A 118 0.38 14.94 -5.27
C ASN A 118 -1.07 15.45 -5.24
N LEU A 119 -2.02 14.63 -4.83
CA LEU A 119 -3.45 14.92 -4.94
C LEU A 119 -4.17 14.90 -3.59
N GLY A 120 -3.64 14.18 -2.59
CA GLY A 120 -4.30 13.91 -1.32
C GLY A 120 -3.72 14.70 -0.14
N LYS A 121 -3.74 14.06 1.03
CA LYS A 121 -3.38 14.65 2.32
C LYS A 121 -1.91 15.11 2.44
N GLY A 122 -1.02 14.52 1.66
CA GLY A 122 0.40 14.91 1.65
C GLY A 122 0.71 16.10 0.74
N LYS A 123 -0.27 16.65 0.04
CA LYS A 123 -0.03 17.75 -0.90
C LYS A 123 0.52 18.99 -0.20
N GLY A 124 1.69 19.45 -0.67
CA GLY A 124 2.35 20.64 -0.14
C GLY A 124 3.24 20.38 1.07
N THR A 125 3.35 19.14 1.55
CA THR A 125 4.30 18.78 2.61
C THR A 125 5.73 18.71 2.07
N ASN A 126 6.71 18.91 2.95
CA ASN A 126 8.11 18.72 2.60
C ASN A 126 8.53 17.24 2.71
N LEU A 127 8.14 16.59 3.79
CA LEU A 127 8.37 15.17 4.02
C LEU A 127 7.08 14.50 4.47
N SER A 128 6.68 13.44 3.80
CA SER A 128 5.48 12.66 4.15
C SER A 128 5.78 11.17 4.13
N ALA A 129 5.07 10.43 4.98
CA ALA A 129 5.16 8.98 5.04
C ALA A 129 3.76 8.36 4.96
N TYR A 130 3.67 7.20 4.32
CA TYR A 130 2.41 6.50 4.07
C TYR A 130 2.55 5.06 4.52
N LEU A 131 1.80 4.67 5.55
CA LEU A 131 1.74 3.30 6.05
C LEU A 131 0.48 2.64 5.48
N ILE A 132 0.64 1.71 4.57
CA ILE A 132 -0.48 1.07 3.86
C ILE A 132 -0.76 -0.29 4.48
N ILE A 133 -1.93 -0.44 5.09
CA ILE A 133 -2.38 -1.66 5.77
C ILE A 133 -3.35 -2.41 4.84
N GLY A 134 -2.80 -3.35 4.11
CA GLY A 134 -3.54 -4.30 3.27
C GLY A 134 -3.48 -5.71 3.86
N THR A 135 -3.40 -6.73 3.03
CA THR A 135 -3.13 -8.12 3.46
C THR A 135 -1.86 -8.19 4.31
N GLY A 136 -0.80 -7.49 3.88
CA GLY A 136 0.38 -7.16 4.66
C GLY A 136 0.43 -5.67 5.01
N GLY A 137 1.57 -5.20 5.49
CA GLY A 137 1.87 -3.78 5.65
C GLY A 137 2.85 -3.34 4.57
N GLY A 138 2.52 -2.29 3.83
CA GLY A 138 3.39 -1.66 2.86
C GLY A 138 3.67 -0.20 3.21
N GLY A 139 4.33 0.53 2.32
CA GLY A 139 4.46 1.97 2.53
C GLY A 139 5.24 2.74 1.48
N CYS A 140 5.35 4.02 1.75
CA CYS A 140 6.05 4.97 0.90
C CYS A 140 6.57 6.13 1.75
N ILE A 141 7.70 6.69 1.36
CA ILE A 141 8.21 7.97 1.86
C ILE A 141 8.28 8.92 0.67
N CYS A 142 7.80 10.15 0.84
CA CYS A 142 7.92 11.18 -0.18
C CYS A 142 8.64 12.42 0.35
N LEU A 143 9.54 12.96 -0.47
CA LEU A 143 10.22 14.23 -0.25
C LEU A 143 9.70 15.24 -1.29
N GLY A 144 9.04 16.29 -0.83
CA GLY A 144 8.22 17.12 -1.69
C GLY A 144 7.14 16.27 -2.37
N ASN A 145 6.99 16.42 -3.66
CA ASN A 145 5.99 15.68 -4.46
C ASN A 145 6.52 14.38 -5.10
N LYS A 146 7.68 13.85 -4.66
CA LYS A 146 8.35 12.69 -5.26
C LYS A 146 8.62 11.60 -4.24
N ILE A 147 8.66 10.36 -4.71
CA ILE A 147 9.06 9.21 -3.91
C ILE A 147 10.54 9.31 -3.53
N LEU A 148 10.82 9.17 -2.24
CA LEU A 148 12.16 8.95 -1.71
C LEU A 148 12.52 7.46 -1.85
N GLY A 149 13.14 7.07 -2.95
CA GLY A 149 13.44 5.66 -3.23
C GLY A 149 14.67 5.12 -2.50
N GLY A 150 15.60 5.97 -2.06
CA GLY A 150 16.90 5.53 -1.54
C GLY A 150 17.79 4.92 -2.64
N ALA A 151 18.83 4.19 -2.26
CA ALA A 151 19.82 3.63 -3.21
C ALA A 151 19.18 2.67 -4.22
N ASP A 152 18.39 1.71 -3.73
CA ASP A 152 17.84 0.58 -4.49
C ASP A 152 16.32 0.66 -4.71
N ASN A 153 15.74 1.85 -4.59
CA ASN A 153 14.28 2.05 -4.57
C ASN A 153 13.58 1.29 -3.44
N PHE A 154 14.29 1.04 -2.34
CA PHE A 154 13.81 0.23 -1.20
C PHE A 154 13.31 1.08 -0.01
N ALA A 155 13.61 2.37 0.03
CA ALA A 155 13.11 3.24 1.09
C ALA A 155 11.57 3.25 1.10
N GLY A 156 10.99 3.20 2.31
CA GLY A 156 9.55 3.13 2.48
C GLY A 156 8.95 1.72 2.39
N GLU A 157 9.76 0.69 2.14
CA GLU A 157 9.30 -0.71 2.16
C GLU A 157 9.10 -1.20 3.62
N PHE A 158 8.15 -0.61 4.32
CA PHE A 158 7.90 -0.83 5.74
C PHE A 158 7.53 -2.28 6.08
N HIS A 159 7.06 -3.05 5.09
CA HIS A 159 6.85 -4.49 5.22
C HIS A 159 8.07 -5.21 5.79
N PHE A 160 9.27 -4.78 5.38
CA PHE A 160 10.53 -5.44 5.73
C PHE A 160 11.18 -4.94 7.01
N MET A 161 10.60 -3.95 7.68
CA MET A 161 11.08 -3.55 9.00
C MET A 161 10.99 -4.74 9.96
N ALA A 162 11.93 -4.80 10.90
CA ALA A 162 11.99 -5.85 11.89
C ALA A 162 11.06 -5.54 13.07
N TYR A 163 10.30 -6.52 13.52
CA TYR A 163 9.54 -6.49 14.77
C TYR A 163 10.08 -7.60 15.65
N PRO A 164 10.59 -7.28 16.86
CA PRO A 164 11.06 -8.31 17.80
C PRO A 164 9.86 -9.12 18.31
N SER A 165 10.01 -10.43 18.30
CA SER A 165 9.10 -11.40 18.91
C SER A 165 9.96 -12.37 19.70
N ASP A 166 9.49 -12.92 20.77
CA ASP A 166 10.23 -13.63 21.84
C ASP A 166 11.63 -14.17 21.48
N ASP A 167 11.73 -15.05 20.50
CA ASP A 167 13.00 -15.62 20.03
C ASP A 167 13.27 -15.38 18.52
N GLU A 168 12.41 -14.63 17.83
CA GLU A 168 12.51 -14.42 16.38
C GLU A 168 12.35 -12.96 15.97
N VAL A 169 12.92 -12.61 14.84
CA VAL A 169 12.68 -11.33 14.17
C VAL A 169 11.66 -11.54 13.06
N VAL A 170 10.48 -10.99 13.25
CA VAL A 170 9.40 -11.07 12.24
C VAL A 170 9.31 -9.77 11.44
N LYS A 171 8.78 -9.87 10.22
CA LYS A 171 8.56 -8.68 9.39
C LYS A 171 7.35 -7.89 9.90
N VAL A 172 7.50 -6.58 10.08
CA VAL A 172 6.43 -5.67 10.49
C VAL A 172 5.17 -5.87 9.65
N GLY A 173 5.29 -5.97 8.33
CA GLY A 173 4.13 -6.15 7.46
C GLY A 173 3.33 -7.42 7.71
N ARG A 174 3.93 -8.43 8.35
CA ARG A 174 3.20 -9.64 8.77
C ARG A 174 2.47 -9.48 10.10
N THR A 175 2.87 -8.50 10.91
CA THR A 175 2.26 -8.26 12.23
C THR A 175 1.16 -7.21 12.18
N ILE A 176 1.34 -6.15 11.37
CA ILE A 176 0.38 -5.04 11.27
C ILE A 176 -0.61 -5.19 10.11
N GLY A 177 -0.34 -6.05 9.13
CA GLY A 177 -1.30 -6.34 8.05
C GLY A 177 -2.51 -7.12 8.54
N MET A 178 -3.58 -7.15 7.73
CA MET A 178 -4.82 -7.86 8.05
C MET A 178 -4.60 -9.36 8.30
N MET A 179 -3.64 -9.98 7.61
CA MET A 179 -3.25 -11.37 7.89
C MET A 179 -2.61 -11.55 9.27
N GLY A 180 -1.90 -10.53 9.77
CA GLY A 180 -1.37 -10.54 11.13
C GLY A 180 -2.49 -10.55 12.17
N LEU A 181 -3.54 -9.74 11.94
CA LEU A 181 -4.75 -9.75 12.78
C LEU A 181 -5.45 -11.12 12.74
N VAL A 182 -5.65 -11.68 11.54
CA VAL A 182 -6.28 -13.00 11.35
C VAL A 182 -5.50 -14.10 12.07
N ASN A 183 -4.19 -14.15 11.90
CA ASN A 183 -3.35 -15.16 12.55
C ASN A 183 -3.41 -15.04 14.08
N SER A 184 -3.25 -13.81 14.61
CA SER A 184 -3.33 -13.57 16.05
C SER A 184 -4.70 -13.95 16.64
N TYR A 185 -5.80 -13.72 15.91
CA TYR A 185 -7.12 -14.14 16.37
C TYR A 185 -7.25 -15.66 16.36
N ASN A 186 -6.84 -16.32 15.28
CA ASN A 186 -6.97 -17.77 15.10
C ASN A 186 -6.09 -18.58 16.06
N GLU A 187 -5.05 -17.98 16.64
CA GLU A 187 -4.24 -18.58 17.72
C GLU A 187 -4.94 -18.53 19.08
N ASN A 188 -6.01 -17.76 19.21
CA ASN A 188 -6.74 -17.53 20.48
C ASN A 188 -8.17 -18.08 20.49
N VAL A 189 -8.59 -18.80 19.45
CA VAL A 189 -9.92 -19.40 19.33
C VAL A 189 -9.85 -20.84 18.82
N ASP A 190 -10.93 -21.60 19.04
CA ASP A 190 -11.06 -22.95 18.51
C ASP A 190 -11.22 -22.97 16.98
N GLU A 191 -10.95 -24.11 16.34
CA GLU A 191 -11.02 -24.28 14.88
C GLU A 191 -12.34 -23.83 14.25
N THR A 192 -13.45 -24.04 14.96
CA THR A 192 -14.80 -23.68 14.50
C THR A 192 -15.08 -22.17 14.53
N GLU A 193 -14.28 -21.41 15.25
CA GLU A 193 -14.44 -19.96 15.41
C GLU A 193 -13.43 -19.16 14.58
N ARG A 194 -12.51 -19.84 13.89
CA ARG A 194 -11.48 -19.20 13.07
C ARG A 194 -12.07 -18.27 12.02
N ALA A 195 -11.43 -17.13 11.87
CA ALA A 195 -11.73 -16.15 10.84
C ALA A 195 -10.80 -16.31 9.62
N THR A 196 -11.29 -15.90 8.45
CA THR A 196 -10.50 -15.85 7.22
C THR A 196 -10.20 -14.42 6.78
N LEU A 197 -11.00 -13.46 7.26
CA LEU A 197 -10.90 -12.04 6.92
C LEU A 197 -10.76 -11.20 8.20
N GLY A 198 -9.92 -10.19 8.16
CA GLY A 198 -9.75 -9.28 9.29
C GLY A 198 -11.01 -8.48 9.62
N GLU A 199 -11.85 -8.17 8.62
CA GLU A 199 -13.13 -7.49 8.81
C GLU A 199 -14.12 -8.29 9.67
N GLU A 200 -14.05 -9.63 9.65
CA GLU A 200 -14.85 -10.49 10.52
C GLU A 200 -14.47 -10.26 11.98
N ILE A 201 -13.18 -10.12 12.25
CA ILE A 201 -12.63 -9.95 13.61
C ILE A 201 -12.95 -8.55 14.14
N THR A 202 -12.72 -7.51 13.33
CA THR A 202 -13.03 -6.13 13.72
C THR A 202 -14.53 -5.96 13.99
N ARG A 203 -15.39 -6.59 13.20
CA ARG A 203 -16.84 -6.61 13.43
C ARG A 203 -17.20 -7.32 14.73
N LYS A 204 -16.63 -8.50 15.04
CA LYS A 204 -16.83 -9.19 16.31
C LYS A 204 -16.40 -8.34 17.50
N ALA A 205 -15.26 -7.68 17.41
CA ALA A 205 -14.76 -6.77 18.45
C ALA A 205 -15.75 -5.63 18.73
N LEU A 206 -16.29 -4.99 17.68
CA LEU A 206 -17.29 -3.93 17.79
C LEU A 206 -18.63 -4.43 18.34
N GLN A 207 -18.93 -5.73 18.22
CA GLN A 207 -20.11 -6.38 18.78
C GLN A 207 -19.91 -6.87 20.23
N GLY A 208 -18.73 -6.67 20.82
CA GLY A 208 -18.44 -6.98 22.20
C GLY A 208 -17.84 -8.36 22.45
N ASP A 209 -17.32 -9.03 21.41
CA ASP A 209 -16.52 -10.26 21.59
C ASP A 209 -15.19 -9.91 22.27
N GLU A 210 -14.98 -10.40 23.49
CA GLU A 210 -13.83 -10.06 24.33
C GLU A 210 -12.48 -10.54 23.71
N THR A 211 -12.49 -11.71 23.07
CA THR A 211 -11.28 -12.23 22.42
C THR A 211 -10.92 -11.40 21.21
N ALA A 212 -11.89 -11.08 20.35
CA ALA A 212 -11.69 -10.24 19.18
C ALA A 212 -11.24 -8.83 19.59
N LYS A 213 -11.88 -8.25 20.63
CA LYS A 213 -11.50 -6.93 21.13
C LYS A 213 -10.06 -6.90 21.62
N ARG A 214 -9.67 -7.84 22.48
CA ARG A 214 -8.28 -7.93 22.97
C ARG A 214 -7.27 -8.06 21.84
N VAL A 215 -7.57 -8.88 20.83
CA VAL A 215 -6.67 -9.08 19.68
C VAL A 215 -6.59 -7.83 18.80
N VAL A 216 -7.71 -7.14 18.58
CA VAL A 216 -7.75 -5.86 17.84
C VAL A 216 -6.98 -4.78 18.59
N ASP A 217 -7.13 -4.64 19.91
CA ASP A 217 -6.41 -3.68 20.73
C ASP A 217 -4.89 -3.92 20.66
N GLN A 218 -4.44 -5.18 20.75
CA GLN A 218 -3.03 -5.54 20.57
C GLN A 218 -2.50 -5.25 19.16
N TRP A 219 -3.32 -5.44 18.15
CA TRP A 219 -2.95 -5.14 16.76
C TRP A 219 -2.81 -3.64 16.53
N ILE A 220 -3.73 -2.83 17.07
CA ILE A 220 -3.65 -1.35 17.05
C ILE A 220 -2.40 -0.88 17.79
N HIS A 221 -2.08 -1.46 18.94
CA HIS A 221 -0.86 -1.16 19.68
C HIS A 221 0.41 -1.38 18.83
N LYS A 222 0.49 -2.49 18.09
CA LYS A 222 1.61 -2.75 17.16
C LYS A 222 1.70 -1.69 16.06
N ILE A 223 0.56 -1.26 15.51
CA ILE A 223 0.52 -0.19 14.49
C ILE A 223 1.00 1.14 15.08
N ALA A 224 0.52 1.50 16.27
CA ALA A 224 0.90 2.74 16.94
C ALA A 224 2.41 2.78 17.28
N ILE A 225 3.03 1.65 17.65
CA ILE A 225 4.48 1.53 17.78
C ILE A 225 5.18 1.82 16.44
N GLN A 226 4.65 1.33 15.31
CA GLN A 226 5.27 1.64 14.03
C GLN A 226 5.10 3.12 13.65
N CYS A 227 3.97 3.73 13.99
CA CYS A 227 3.82 5.18 13.84
C CYS A 227 4.88 5.94 14.64
N LEU A 228 5.11 5.56 15.90
CA LEU A 228 6.15 6.16 16.74
C LEU A 228 7.55 5.99 16.11
N ASN A 229 7.90 4.78 15.68
CA ASN A 229 9.19 4.50 15.05
C ASN A 229 9.40 5.34 13.79
N LEU A 230 8.39 5.44 12.92
CA LEU A 230 8.47 6.23 11.70
C LEU A 230 8.58 7.74 12.00
N ILE A 231 7.84 8.22 12.99
CA ILE A 231 7.91 9.63 13.41
C ILE A 231 9.27 9.97 13.99
N VAL A 232 9.84 9.12 14.85
CA VAL A 232 11.17 9.34 15.44
C VAL A 232 12.27 9.33 14.38
N VAL A 233 12.19 8.43 13.39
CA VAL A 233 13.23 8.28 12.36
C VAL A 233 13.14 9.34 11.28
N LEU A 234 11.90 9.68 10.85
CA LEU A 234 11.68 10.54 9.70
C LEU A 234 11.28 11.96 10.07
N ASN A 235 10.60 12.14 11.20
CA ASN A 235 9.95 13.39 11.61
C ASN A 235 9.18 14.05 10.43
N PRO A 236 8.22 13.35 9.80
CA PRO A 236 7.52 13.85 8.65
C PRO A 236 6.49 14.92 9.04
N ASP A 237 6.10 15.79 8.11
CA ASP A 237 4.99 16.73 8.33
C ASP A 237 3.67 15.97 8.55
N ILE A 238 3.49 14.85 7.82
CA ILE A 238 2.33 13.99 7.94
C ILE A 238 2.72 12.51 7.78
N LEU A 239 2.13 11.65 8.62
CA LEU A 239 2.09 10.21 8.47
C LEU A 239 0.65 9.78 8.16
N CYS A 240 0.39 9.38 6.91
CA CYS A 240 -0.93 8.90 6.52
C CYS A 240 -1.01 7.38 6.62
N ILE A 241 -2.14 6.88 7.12
CA ILE A 241 -2.46 5.45 7.16
C ILE A 241 -3.48 5.17 6.05
N GLY A 242 -3.14 4.21 5.19
CA GLY A 242 -3.97 3.78 4.06
C GLY A 242 -4.31 2.29 4.12
N GLY A 243 -4.99 1.82 3.07
CA GLY A 243 -5.53 0.47 2.97
C GLY A 243 -7.00 0.40 3.41
N GLY A 244 -7.67 -0.72 3.12
CA GLY A 244 -9.12 -0.85 3.31
C GLY A 244 -9.61 -0.49 4.71
N ILE A 245 -8.90 -0.92 5.75
CA ILE A 245 -9.27 -0.66 7.15
C ILE A 245 -9.26 0.84 7.50
N SER A 246 -8.50 1.66 6.81
CA SER A 246 -8.45 3.10 7.07
C SER A 246 -9.76 3.83 6.70
N GLU A 247 -10.66 3.16 5.99
CA GLU A 247 -12.01 3.68 5.72
C GLU A 247 -12.90 3.68 6.96
N GLU A 248 -12.60 2.81 7.92
CA GLU A 248 -13.30 2.72 9.20
C GLU A 248 -12.88 3.88 10.11
N GLY A 249 -13.80 4.80 10.39
CA GLY A 249 -13.50 6.02 11.17
C GLY A 249 -12.96 5.73 12.57
N TRP A 250 -13.46 4.67 13.24
CA TRP A 250 -13.01 4.26 14.56
C TRP A 250 -11.53 3.85 14.58
N PHE A 251 -11.04 3.23 13.50
CA PHE A 251 -9.69 2.67 13.45
C PHE A 251 -8.61 3.75 13.56
N ILE A 252 -8.71 4.82 12.76
CA ILE A 252 -7.73 5.91 12.79
C ILE A 252 -7.72 6.62 14.14
N GLU A 253 -8.89 6.84 14.74
CA GLU A 253 -8.96 7.49 16.04
C GLU A 253 -8.34 6.62 17.14
N GLN A 254 -8.59 5.31 17.14
CA GLN A 254 -7.93 4.41 18.09
C GLN A 254 -6.41 4.33 17.90
N VAL A 255 -5.91 4.35 16.65
CA VAL A 255 -4.47 4.41 16.41
C VAL A 255 -3.87 5.71 16.94
N LYS A 256 -4.55 6.85 16.78
CA LYS A 256 -4.09 8.14 17.33
C LYS A 256 -4.08 8.15 18.85
N GLU A 257 -5.13 7.65 19.48
CA GLU A 257 -5.25 7.54 20.92
C GLU A 257 -4.13 6.66 21.49
N GLU A 258 -3.93 5.49 20.91
CA GLU A 258 -2.88 4.56 21.35
C GLU A 258 -1.48 5.14 21.10
N TYR A 259 -1.25 5.79 19.96
CA TYR A 259 0.00 6.51 19.71
C TYR A 259 0.24 7.60 20.77
N ALA A 260 -0.78 8.35 21.14
CA ALA A 260 -0.64 9.40 22.18
C ALA A 260 -0.25 8.80 23.54
N CYS A 261 -0.86 7.66 23.93
CA CYS A 261 -0.51 6.95 25.15
C CYS A 261 0.94 6.45 25.13
N ILE A 262 1.33 5.74 24.06
CA ILE A 262 2.67 5.18 23.90
C ILE A 262 3.72 6.31 23.90
N SER A 263 3.51 7.36 23.11
CA SER A 263 4.46 8.45 22.99
C SER A 263 4.66 9.21 24.30
N TYR A 264 3.56 9.45 25.05
CA TYR A 264 3.62 10.08 26.35
C TYR A 264 4.49 9.30 27.35
N GLU A 265 4.31 7.99 27.46
CA GLU A 265 5.12 7.12 28.31
C GLU A 265 6.56 6.99 27.80
N HIS A 266 6.74 6.84 26.48
CA HIS A 266 8.05 6.70 25.86
C HIS A 266 8.94 7.94 26.05
N PHE A 267 8.36 9.14 26.03
CA PHE A 267 9.06 10.39 26.28
C PHE A 267 9.05 10.81 27.77
N ASN A 268 8.99 9.85 28.70
CA ASN A 268 9.03 10.07 30.13
C ASN A 268 7.98 11.06 30.66
N ARG A 269 6.76 10.94 30.13
CA ARG A 269 5.60 11.79 30.48
C ARG A 269 5.79 13.27 30.10
N ASN A 270 6.71 13.59 29.22
CA ASN A 270 6.80 14.89 28.61
C ASN A 270 6.00 14.92 27.32
N THR A 271 5.32 16.02 27.06
CA THR A 271 4.68 16.23 25.76
C THR A 271 5.79 16.46 24.73
N PRO A 272 5.95 15.57 23.73
CA PRO A 272 6.94 15.79 22.71
C PRO A 272 6.59 17.05 21.89
N PHE A 273 7.60 17.78 21.47
CA PHE A 273 7.46 18.93 20.58
C PHE A 273 7.21 18.52 19.10
N LEU A 274 6.94 17.24 18.89
CA LEU A 274 6.68 16.69 17.57
C LEU A 274 5.34 17.18 17.02
N THR A 275 5.37 17.73 15.83
CA THR A 275 4.21 18.32 15.15
C THR A 275 3.67 17.45 14.03
N THR A 276 4.19 16.24 13.86
CA THR A 276 3.71 15.30 12.85
C THR A 276 2.23 15.02 13.01
N VAL A 277 1.48 15.22 11.93
CA VAL A 277 0.06 14.86 11.89
C VAL A 277 -0.09 13.39 11.51
N ILE A 278 -0.85 12.61 12.27
CA ILE A 278 -1.30 11.27 11.87
C ILE A 278 -2.72 11.42 11.30
N ASP A 279 -2.93 10.97 10.06
CA ASP A 279 -4.26 11.03 9.42
C ASP A 279 -4.46 9.82 8.49
N ARG A 280 -5.66 9.64 7.98
CA ARG A 280 -5.96 8.63 6.96
C ARG A 280 -5.60 9.15 5.56
N CYS A 281 -5.25 8.23 4.65
CA CYS A 281 -5.17 8.53 3.22
C CYS A 281 -6.52 9.02 2.69
N GLN A 282 -6.49 9.93 1.76
CA GLN A 282 -7.70 10.51 1.14
C GLN A 282 -8.19 9.65 -0.03
N TYR A 283 -7.26 9.20 -0.88
CA TYR A 283 -7.55 8.34 -2.03
C TYR A 283 -7.56 6.88 -1.58
N ARG A 284 -8.61 6.17 -1.97
CA ARG A 284 -8.89 4.80 -1.54
C ARG A 284 -8.50 3.82 -2.65
N ASN A 285 -9.51 3.20 -3.24
CA ASN A 285 -9.33 2.19 -4.29
C ASN A 285 -8.68 2.71 -5.58
N ASP A 286 -8.72 4.02 -5.82
CA ASP A 286 -8.16 4.65 -7.01
C ASP A 286 -6.73 5.17 -6.82
N ALA A 287 -6.22 5.14 -5.57
CA ALA A 287 -4.88 5.63 -5.25
C ALA A 287 -3.79 5.01 -6.11
N ASN A 288 -3.85 3.70 -6.33
CA ASN A 288 -2.86 2.98 -7.10
C ASN A 288 -2.91 3.34 -8.59
N LEU A 289 -4.10 3.48 -9.16
CA LEU A 289 -4.28 3.90 -10.56
C LEU A 289 -3.78 5.34 -10.77
N LEU A 290 -4.20 6.26 -9.91
CA LEU A 290 -3.75 7.66 -9.98
C LEU A 290 -2.24 7.79 -9.75
N GLY A 291 -1.69 7.07 -8.77
CA GLY A 291 -0.26 7.05 -8.50
C GLY A 291 0.56 6.49 -9.67
N ALA A 292 0.07 5.43 -10.31
CA ALA A 292 0.69 4.87 -11.51
C ALA A 292 0.65 5.86 -12.69
N ALA A 293 -0.48 6.56 -12.88
CA ALA A 293 -0.59 7.60 -13.89
C ALA A 293 0.33 8.79 -13.60
N ILE A 294 0.44 9.24 -12.34
CA ILE A 294 1.39 10.28 -11.94
C ILE A 294 2.81 9.85 -12.30
N LYS A 295 3.20 8.62 -11.94
CA LYS A 295 4.53 8.08 -12.26
C LYS A 295 4.83 8.08 -13.74
N ALA A 296 3.86 7.73 -14.56
CA ALA A 296 4.01 7.74 -16.02
C ALA A 296 4.20 9.16 -16.59
N ASN A 297 3.77 10.18 -15.89
CA ASN A 297 3.83 11.60 -16.28
C ASN A 297 4.98 12.39 -15.62
N GLU A 298 5.83 11.74 -14.80
CA GLU A 298 7.08 12.32 -14.32
C GLU A 298 8.15 12.36 -15.41
#